data_a1de07fa45ffca9ed55556ee72338880
#
_entry.id   a1de07fa45ffca9ed55556ee72338880
#
_cell.length_a   1.000
_cell.length_b   1.000
_cell.length_c   1.000
_cell.angle_alpha   90.00
_cell.angle_beta   90.00
_cell.angle_gamma   90.00
#
_symmetry.space_group_name_H-M   'P 1'
#
loop_
_entity.id
_entity.type
_entity.pdbx_description
1 polymer ?
#
loop_
_entity_poly.entity_id
_entity_poly.type
_entity_poly.pdbx_seq_one_letter_code
_entity_poly.pdbx_strand_id
1 'polypeptide(L)'
;MRISPYKFLALLLVGLLVGCSSASKPKETSTAKQAVADADEQVLKSDPVERNYDPHVIMKRAEAFFEKEDYAEAAVEYQHFLDLHRSHMLAAYAQYRLGLSHFKQVTTRDRDPEHVRQYIEAMQKLLKDYPGSVYELDATAKIKEGRMHTAEYELYVGQHYYRQTAYLAALHRFERVITLYPDSDITAEALYHLAKTYKAIGSPERAVESLNVLLAQYPKSKIRKEGQALMTSINGKSFKDVATALSALGKPSIPPSLPAAPRTRSLTGKPADLPPAGTNGSSPQVVTCGLNVSC
;
A
#
# COMPACT_ATOMS: atom_id res chain seq x y z
N MET A 1 64.43 5.57 -56.96
CA MET A 1 63.44 5.62 -55.88
C MET A 1 62.12 5.09 -56.42
N ARG A 2 61.75 3.87 -56.05
CA ARG A 2 60.49 3.23 -56.48
C ARG A 2 59.40 3.63 -55.48
N ILE A 3 58.47 4.47 -55.88
CA ILE A 3 57.30 4.86 -55.10
C ILE A 3 56.28 3.73 -55.19
N SER A 4 55.97 3.10 -54.12
CA SER A 4 55.05 1.96 -54.02
C SER A 4 53.63 2.35 -54.41
N PRO A 5 52.94 1.58 -55.28
CA PRO A 5 51.63 1.90 -55.80
C PRO A 5 50.50 1.96 -54.74
N TYR A 6 50.77 1.43 -53.56
CA TYR A 6 49.80 1.43 -52.44
C TYR A 6 49.54 2.79 -51.82
N LYS A 7 50.48 3.77 -51.97
CA LYS A 7 50.31 5.14 -51.44
C LYS A 7 49.30 5.95 -52.25
N PHE A 8 49.13 5.64 -53.55
CA PHE A 8 48.11 6.28 -54.38
C PHE A 8 46.72 5.72 -54.13
N LEU A 9 46.59 4.43 -53.78
CA LEU A 9 45.33 3.79 -53.49
C LEU A 9 44.75 4.29 -52.12
N ALA A 10 45.62 4.56 -51.13
CA ALA A 10 45.20 5.10 -49.82
C ALA A 10 44.71 6.54 -49.90
N LEU A 11 45.24 7.36 -50.83
CA LEU A 11 44.78 8.74 -51.00
C LEU A 11 43.43 8.84 -51.74
N LEU A 12 43.11 7.88 -52.61
CA LEU A 12 41.83 7.82 -53.34
C LEU A 12 40.69 7.30 -52.46
N LEU A 13 41.01 6.47 -51.44
CA LEU A 13 40.01 5.97 -50.46
C LEU A 13 39.65 6.98 -49.41
N VAL A 14 40.49 7.94 -49.07
CA VAL A 14 40.23 9.03 -48.12
C VAL A 14 39.33 10.11 -48.71
N GLY A 15 39.36 10.29 -50.04
CA GLY A 15 38.53 11.29 -50.74
C GLY A 15 37.06 10.93 -50.89
N LEU A 16 36.66 9.66 -50.68
CA LEU A 16 35.29 9.19 -50.84
C LEU A 16 34.44 9.19 -49.54
N LEU A 17 35.02 9.54 -48.41
CA LEU A 17 34.30 9.57 -47.13
C LEU A 17 33.84 10.97 -46.67
N VAL A 18 34.04 12.02 -47.45
CA VAL A 18 33.60 13.40 -47.12
C VAL A 18 32.40 13.85 -47.93
N GLY A 19 31.60 12.93 -48.42
CA GLY A 19 30.38 13.27 -49.11
C GLY A 19 29.18 12.48 -48.59
N CYS A 20 28.34 13.10 -47.80
CA CYS A 20 27.00 12.75 -47.37
C CYS A 20 26.83 12.45 -45.91
N SER A 21 26.60 13.49 -45.15
CA SER A 21 25.61 13.40 -44.07
C SER A 21 25.11 14.78 -43.70
N SER A 22 24.43 15.43 -44.63
CA SER A 22 23.36 16.36 -44.27
C SER A 22 22.09 15.56 -44.08
N ALA A 23 22.07 14.64 -43.10
CA ALA A 23 20.81 14.15 -42.58
C ALA A 23 20.22 15.31 -41.79
N SER A 24 19.30 16.04 -42.42
CA SER A 24 18.38 16.95 -41.75
C SER A 24 17.71 16.17 -40.62
N LYS A 25 18.08 16.48 -39.37
CA LYS A 25 17.35 16.04 -38.21
C LYS A 25 15.87 16.35 -38.43
N PRO A 26 14.95 15.42 -38.15
CA PRO A 26 13.54 15.73 -38.29
C PRO A 26 13.19 16.92 -37.40
N LYS A 27 12.59 17.91 -37.99
CA LYS A 27 12.14 19.18 -37.38
C LYS A 27 10.98 18.96 -36.40
N GLU A 28 10.65 17.72 -36.07
CA GLU A 28 9.47 17.34 -35.27
C GLU A 28 9.62 17.65 -33.78
N THR A 29 10.84 17.70 -33.23
CA THR A 29 11.03 17.99 -31.79
C THR A 29 10.86 19.46 -31.41
N SER A 30 11.03 20.39 -32.35
CA SER A 30 10.83 21.80 -32.07
C SER A 30 9.35 22.18 -32.04
N THR A 31 8.54 21.60 -32.94
CA THR A 31 7.11 21.90 -33.04
C THR A 31 6.32 21.34 -31.85
N ALA A 32 6.67 20.12 -31.36
CA ALA A 32 6.04 19.55 -30.18
C ALA A 32 6.41 20.31 -28.90
N LYS A 33 7.68 20.72 -28.75
CA LYS A 33 8.12 21.55 -27.62
C LYS A 33 7.51 22.95 -27.65
N GLN A 34 7.34 23.50 -28.85
CA GLN A 34 6.71 24.82 -29.04
C GLN A 34 5.21 24.75 -28.75
N ALA A 35 4.52 23.72 -29.25
CA ALA A 35 3.10 23.50 -28.97
C ALA A 35 2.82 23.32 -27.46
N VAL A 36 3.70 22.64 -26.73
CA VAL A 36 3.59 22.50 -25.26
C VAL A 36 3.86 23.84 -24.57
N ALA A 37 4.86 24.62 -25.03
CA ALA A 37 5.16 25.93 -24.47
C ALA A 37 4.03 26.95 -24.74
N ASP A 38 3.44 26.91 -25.94
CA ASP A 38 2.31 27.75 -26.31
C ASP A 38 1.04 27.39 -25.53
N ALA A 39 0.81 26.11 -25.25
CA ALA A 39 -0.26 25.65 -24.39
C ALA A 39 -0.05 26.12 -22.92
N ASP A 40 1.17 25.98 -22.40
CA ASP A 40 1.52 26.49 -21.07
C ASP A 40 1.34 28.02 -20.99
N GLU A 41 1.66 28.79 -22.04
CA GLU A 41 1.47 30.25 -22.07
C GLU A 41 -0.01 30.65 -22.15
N GLN A 42 -0.84 29.90 -22.85
CA GLN A 42 -2.29 30.13 -22.87
C GLN A 42 -2.92 29.89 -21.51
N VAL A 43 -2.51 28.82 -20.83
CA VAL A 43 -2.97 28.49 -19.47
C VAL A 43 -2.55 29.57 -18.47
N LEU A 44 -1.35 30.15 -18.61
CA LEU A 44 -0.88 31.25 -17.77
C LEU A 44 -1.65 32.56 -17.97
N LYS A 45 -2.28 32.75 -19.14
CA LYS A 45 -3.11 33.94 -19.46
C LYS A 45 -4.59 33.74 -19.05
N SER A 46 -5.02 32.51 -18.69
CA SER A 46 -6.37 32.25 -18.24
C SER A 46 -6.64 32.83 -16.86
N ASP A 47 -7.92 33.01 -16.51
CA ASP A 47 -8.34 33.45 -15.19
C ASP A 47 -7.72 32.53 -14.10
N PRO A 48 -7.21 33.09 -12.99
CA PRO A 48 -6.72 32.33 -11.84
C PRO A 48 -7.71 31.26 -11.34
N VAL A 49 -9.01 31.51 -11.47
CA VAL A 49 -10.06 30.53 -11.13
C VAL A 49 -10.05 29.39 -12.13
N GLU A 50 -10.05 29.67 -13.44
CA GLU A 50 -10.05 28.62 -14.48
C GLU A 50 -8.82 27.72 -14.42
N ARG A 51 -7.66 28.26 -14.06
CA ARG A 51 -6.42 27.49 -13.88
C ARG A 51 -6.53 26.41 -12.81
N ASN A 52 -7.32 26.64 -11.76
CA ASN A 52 -7.52 25.63 -10.71
C ASN A 52 -8.38 24.44 -11.19
N TYR A 53 -9.07 24.56 -12.31
CA TYR A 53 -9.90 23.52 -12.91
C TYR A 53 -9.27 22.89 -14.15
N ASP A 54 -8.16 23.45 -14.67
CA ASP A 54 -7.48 22.90 -15.84
C ASP A 54 -6.71 21.61 -15.48
N PRO A 55 -6.97 20.48 -16.17
CA PRO A 55 -6.35 19.19 -15.85
C PRO A 55 -4.83 19.19 -15.99
N HIS A 56 -4.26 19.97 -16.95
CA HIS A 56 -2.82 20.03 -17.13
C HIS A 56 -2.15 20.82 -15.99
N VAL A 57 -2.78 21.88 -15.53
CA VAL A 57 -2.25 22.72 -14.44
C VAL A 57 -2.26 21.92 -13.13
N ILE A 58 -3.38 21.25 -12.81
CA ILE A 58 -3.48 20.44 -11.61
C ILE A 58 -2.45 19.31 -11.65
N MET A 59 -2.35 18.59 -12.76
CA MET A 59 -1.40 17.50 -12.91
C MET A 59 0.04 17.97 -12.78
N LYS A 60 0.42 19.07 -13.45
CA LYS A 60 1.76 19.66 -13.37
C LYS A 60 2.13 20.07 -11.94
N ARG A 61 1.17 20.61 -11.19
CA ARG A 61 1.35 20.99 -9.78
C ARG A 61 1.52 19.75 -8.91
N ALA A 62 0.69 18.71 -9.11
CA ALA A 62 0.79 17.44 -8.41
C ALA A 62 2.16 16.78 -8.62
N GLU A 63 2.65 16.73 -9.87
CA GLU A 63 3.97 16.20 -10.19
C GLU A 63 5.09 17.03 -9.57
N ALA A 64 4.99 18.35 -9.59
CA ALA A 64 5.98 19.22 -8.98
C ALA A 64 6.11 19.03 -7.46
N PHE A 65 4.99 18.79 -6.75
CA PHE A 65 5.02 18.41 -5.34
C PHE A 65 5.64 17.05 -5.14
N PHE A 66 5.28 16.07 -5.98
CA PHE A 66 5.83 14.71 -5.87
C PHE A 66 7.35 14.68 -6.11
N GLU A 67 7.86 15.44 -7.09
CA GLU A 67 9.30 15.56 -7.38
C GLU A 67 10.08 16.25 -6.25
N LYS A 68 9.44 17.16 -5.52
CA LYS A 68 10.02 17.81 -4.33
C LYS A 68 9.91 16.96 -3.07
N GLU A 69 9.34 15.76 -3.18
CA GLU A 69 9.05 14.86 -2.05
C GLU A 69 7.99 15.40 -1.07
N ASP A 70 7.25 16.45 -1.46
CA ASP A 70 6.10 16.99 -0.72
C ASP A 70 4.88 16.10 -0.98
N TYR A 71 4.93 14.86 -0.47
CA TYR A 71 3.98 13.79 -0.83
C TYR A 71 2.57 14.03 -0.30
N ALA A 72 2.42 14.78 0.79
CA ALA A 72 1.11 15.13 1.33
C ALA A 72 0.37 16.08 0.40
N GLU A 73 1.05 17.13 -0.07
CA GLU A 73 0.55 18.10 -1.02
C GLU A 73 0.30 17.45 -2.39
N ALA A 74 1.22 16.57 -2.83
CA ALA A 74 1.03 15.81 -4.06
C ALA A 74 -0.26 14.96 -4.00
N ALA A 75 -0.53 14.29 -2.87
CA ALA A 75 -1.75 13.50 -2.69
C ALA A 75 -3.01 14.35 -2.80
N VAL A 76 -3.01 15.56 -2.22
CA VAL A 76 -4.14 16.50 -2.31
C VAL A 76 -4.40 16.90 -3.76
N GLU A 77 -3.35 17.22 -4.52
CA GLU A 77 -3.49 17.65 -5.91
C GLU A 77 -3.92 16.50 -6.85
N TYR A 78 -3.39 15.29 -6.66
CA TYR A 78 -3.87 14.13 -7.42
C TYR A 78 -5.34 13.80 -7.08
N GLN A 79 -5.74 13.93 -5.81
CA GLN A 79 -7.14 13.75 -5.43
C GLN A 79 -8.02 14.84 -6.06
N HIS A 80 -7.58 16.10 -6.05
CA HIS A 80 -8.26 17.22 -6.70
C HIS A 80 -8.45 16.97 -8.21
N PHE A 81 -7.40 16.49 -8.89
CA PHE A 81 -7.51 16.08 -10.29
C PHE A 81 -8.60 15.02 -10.50
N LEU A 82 -8.63 13.99 -9.66
CA LEU A 82 -9.58 12.88 -9.77
C LEU A 82 -11.01 13.30 -9.48
N ASP A 83 -11.21 14.26 -8.59
CA ASP A 83 -12.54 14.77 -8.26
C ASP A 83 -13.17 15.54 -9.42
N LEU A 84 -12.35 16.30 -10.14
CA LEU A 84 -12.81 17.11 -11.27
C LEU A 84 -12.79 16.36 -12.61
N HIS A 85 -11.80 15.49 -12.82
CA HIS A 85 -11.47 14.92 -14.13
C HIS A 85 -11.41 13.39 -14.13
N ARG A 86 -12.37 12.74 -13.48
CA ARG A 86 -12.41 11.27 -13.29
C ARG A 86 -12.39 10.45 -14.60
N SER A 87 -12.91 11.01 -15.70
CA SER A 87 -12.92 10.36 -17.02
C SER A 87 -11.78 10.79 -17.93
N HIS A 88 -10.86 11.61 -17.45
CA HIS A 88 -9.73 12.08 -18.25
C HIS A 88 -8.74 10.95 -18.52
N MET A 89 -8.02 10.99 -19.66
CA MET A 89 -7.04 9.96 -20.05
C MET A 89 -5.92 9.76 -19.00
N LEU A 90 -5.60 10.77 -18.21
CA LEU A 90 -4.61 10.70 -17.12
C LEU A 90 -5.20 10.27 -15.78
N ALA A 91 -6.50 9.98 -15.69
CA ALA A 91 -7.13 9.69 -14.41
C ALA A 91 -6.58 8.39 -13.75
N ALA A 92 -6.33 7.34 -14.55
CA ALA A 92 -5.69 6.13 -14.04
C ALA A 92 -4.27 6.41 -13.51
N TYR A 93 -3.51 7.26 -14.20
CA TYR A 93 -2.19 7.71 -13.76
C TYR A 93 -2.28 8.50 -12.44
N ALA A 94 -3.19 9.48 -12.36
CA ALA A 94 -3.40 10.26 -11.14
C ALA A 94 -3.77 9.37 -9.96
N GLN A 95 -4.66 8.38 -10.16
CA GLN A 95 -5.05 7.43 -9.11
C GLN A 95 -3.87 6.57 -8.64
N TYR A 96 -3.01 6.14 -9.56
CA TYR A 96 -1.79 5.42 -9.24
C TYR A 96 -0.80 6.28 -8.44
N ARG A 97 -0.56 7.53 -8.88
CA ARG A 97 0.33 8.49 -8.22
C ARG A 97 -0.19 8.91 -6.85
N LEU A 98 -1.51 9.07 -6.69
CA LEU A 98 -2.15 9.29 -5.39
C LEU A 98 -1.77 8.18 -4.39
N GLY A 99 -1.91 6.92 -4.82
CA GLY A 99 -1.51 5.80 -3.97
C GLY A 99 -0.03 5.83 -3.62
N LEU A 100 0.85 6.07 -4.60
CA LEU A 100 2.29 6.19 -4.34
C LEU A 100 2.61 7.34 -3.39
N SER A 101 1.91 8.47 -3.47
CA SER A 101 2.08 9.61 -2.57
C SER A 101 1.76 9.23 -1.12
N HIS A 102 0.70 8.45 -0.89
CA HIS A 102 0.41 7.91 0.44
C HIS A 102 1.51 6.95 0.92
N PHE A 103 1.98 6.05 0.06
CA PHE A 103 3.02 5.09 0.45
C PHE A 103 4.35 5.77 0.81
N LYS A 104 4.72 6.82 0.09
CA LYS A 104 5.95 7.60 0.35
C LYS A 104 5.93 8.35 1.69
N GLN A 105 4.77 8.57 2.28
CA GLN A 105 4.61 9.14 3.62
C GLN A 105 4.82 8.11 4.75
N VAL A 106 4.92 6.83 4.42
CA VAL A 106 5.22 5.76 5.39
C VAL A 106 6.70 5.84 5.78
N THR A 107 7.00 6.31 6.98
CA THR A 107 8.37 6.51 7.44
C THR A 107 8.96 5.30 8.16
N THR A 108 8.19 4.67 9.04
CA THR A 108 8.64 3.54 9.87
C THR A 108 7.52 2.54 10.11
N ARG A 109 7.87 1.28 10.47
CA ARG A 109 6.91 0.19 10.71
C ARG A 109 6.05 0.36 11.96
N ASP A 110 6.49 1.18 12.90
CA ASP A 110 5.88 1.41 14.21
C ASP A 110 4.92 2.60 14.23
N ARG A 111 4.79 3.32 13.11
CA ARG A 111 3.89 4.45 12.97
C ARG A 111 2.51 4.04 12.46
N ASP A 112 1.59 5.00 12.55
CA ASP A 112 0.19 4.88 12.15
C ASP A 112 0.07 4.22 10.76
N PRO A 113 -0.67 3.11 10.64
CA PRO A 113 -0.89 2.41 9.39
C PRO A 113 -1.82 3.17 8.44
N GLU A 114 -2.26 4.38 8.77
CA GLU A 114 -3.23 5.16 8.01
C GLU A 114 -2.77 5.40 6.57
N HIS A 115 -1.53 5.82 6.37
CA HIS A 115 -0.98 6.03 5.02
C HIS A 115 -0.90 4.73 4.21
N VAL A 116 -0.59 3.59 4.87
CA VAL A 116 -0.61 2.28 4.21
C VAL A 116 -2.03 1.89 3.83
N ARG A 117 -3.02 2.19 4.67
CA ARG A 117 -4.45 1.95 4.37
C ARG A 117 -4.90 2.76 3.17
N GLN A 118 -4.61 4.06 3.16
CA GLN A 118 -4.93 4.96 2.04
C GLN A 118 -4.25 4.52 0.73
N TYR A 119 -3.01 4.06 0.82
CA TYR A 119 -2.29 3.47 -0.32
C TYR A 119 -3.03 2.25 -0.89
N ILE A 120 -3.41 1.29 -0.03
CA ILE A 120 -4.13 0.09 -0.46
C ILE A 120 -5.48 0.49 -1.09
N GLU A 121 -6.22 1.39 -0.46
CA GLU A 121 -7.51 1.88 -0.94
C GLU A 121 -7.38 2.58 -2.31
N ALA A 122 -6.34 3.41 -2.50
CA ALA A 122 -6.09 4.07 -3.77
C ALA A 122 -5.79 3.06 -4.88
N MET A 123 -4.99 2.01 -4.62
CA MET A 123 -4.70 0.96 -5.58
C MET A 123 -5.92 0.08 -5.88
N GLN A 124 -6.74 -0.24 -4.88
CA GLN A 124 -8.00 -0.95 -5.09
C GLN A 124 -8.99 -0.14 -5.93
N LYS A 125 -9.06 1.17 -5.69
CA LYS A 125 -9.89 2.08 -6.46
C LYS A 125 -9.41 2.18 -7.92
N LEU A 126 -8.10 2.17 -8.16
CA LEU A 126 -7.54 2.09 -9.51
C LEU A 126 -8.02 0.85 -10.25
N LEU A 127 -7.92 -0.33 -9.63
CA LEU A 127 -8.38 -1.59 -10.24
C LEU A 127 -9.89 -1.60 -10.52
N LYS A 128 -10.67 -0.95 -9.68
CA LYS A 128 -12.13 -0.89 -9.78
C LYS A 128 -12.59 0.11 -10.84
N ASP A 129 -12.05 1.33 -10.82
CA ASP A 129 -12.56 2.46 -11.60
C ASP A 129 -11.88 2.54 -12.98
N TYR A 130 -10.66 1.97 -13.13
CA TYR A 130 -9.86 2.00 -14.35
C TYR A 130 -9.37 0.60 -14.77
N PRO A 131 -10.28 -0.37 -15.01
CA PRO A 131 -9.91 -1.72 -15.41
C PRO A 131 -9.20 -1.70 -16.77
N GLY A 132 -8.20 -2.57 -16.95
CA GLY A 132 -7.40 -2.64 -18.18
C GLY A 132 -6.36 -1.52 -18.33
N SER A 133 -6.16 -0.69 -17.29
CA SER A 133 -5.10 0.33 -17.32
C SER A 133 -3.72 -0.33 -17.30
N VAL A 134 -2.71 0.37 -17.83
CA VAL A 134 -1.31 -0.09 -17.82
C VAL A 134 -0.76 -0.29 -16.41
N TYR A 135 -1.43 0.26 -15.39
CA TYR A 135 -1.05 0.20 -13.97
C TYR A 135 -1.67 -1.00 -13.24
N GLU A 136 -2.56 -1.79 -13.86
CA GLU A 136 -3.33 -2.84 -13.18
C GLU A 136 -2.45 -3.92 -12.52
N LEU A 137 -1.46 -4.43 -13.27
CA LEU A 137 -0.53 -5.43 -12.73
C LEU A 137 0.30 -4.90 -11.57
N ASP A 138 0.81 -3.67 -11.72
CA ASP A 138 1.60 -3.05 -10.65
C ASP A 138 0.74 -2.70 -9.44
N ALA A 139 -0.46 -2.17 -9.63
CA ALA A 139 -1.40 -1.90 -8.55
C ALA A 139 -1.74 -3.16 -7.74
N THR A 140 -1.90 -4.32 -8.41
CA THR A 140 -2.12 -5.60 -7.73
C THR A 140 -0.92 -5.99 -6.87
N ALA A 141 0.30 -5.84 -7.38
CA ALA A 141 1.53 -6.07 -6.61
C ALA A 141 1.65 -5.09 -5.43
N LYS A 142 1.29 -3.83 -5.64
CA LYS A 142 1.30 -2.76 -4.64
C LYS A 142 0.29 -2.99 -3.50
N ILE A 143 -0.88 -3.54 -3.79
CA ILE A 143 -1.84 -3.97 -2.76
C ILE A 143 -1.23 -5.07 -1.90
N LYS A 144 -0.57 -6.05 -2.50
CA LYS A 144 0.11 -7.11 -1.75
C LYS A 144 1.21 -6.55 -0.85
N GLU A 145 2.01 -5.63 -1.37
CA GLU A 145 3.05 -4.92 -0.62
C GLU A 145 2.46 -4.17 0.59
N GLY A 146 1.42 -3.37 0.40
CA GLY A 146 0.74 -2.64 1.48
C GLY A 146 0.14 -3.57 2.53
N ARG A 147 -0.46 -4.68 2.12
CA ARG A 147 -0.97 -5.71 3.05
C ARG A 147 0.15 -6.32 3.89
N MET A 148 1.32 -6.55 3.30
CA MET A 148 2.47 -7.06 4.03
C MET A 148 2.98 -6.05 5.06
N HIS A 149 3.05 -4.76 4.73
CA HIS A 149 3.38 -3.70 5.69
C HIS A 149 2.38 -3.65 6.85
N THR A 150 1.08 -3.81 6.58
CA THR A 150 0.08 -3.85 7.66
C THR A 150 0.25 -5.09 8.56
N ALA A 151 0.58 -6.25 7.98
CA ALA A 151 0.87 -7.45 8.76
C ALA A 151 2.11 -7.27 9.65
N GLU A 152 3.17 -6.66 9.12
CA GLU A 152 4.38 -6.32 9.89
C GLU A 152 4.09 -5.37 11.04
N TYR A 153 3.24 -4.36 10.82
CA TYR A 153 2.81 -3.43 11.87
C TYR A 153 2.06 -4.16 12.98
N GLU A 154 1.06 -4.99 12.64
CA GLU A 154 0.29 -5.77 13.63
C GLU A 154 1.20 -6.72 14.42
N LEU A 155 2.16 -7.38 13.75
CA LEU A 155 3.16 -8.21 14.41
C LEU A 155 4.02 -7.41 15.37
N TYR A 156 4.54 -6.26 14.96
CA TYR A 156 5.36 -5.37 15.79
C TYR A 156 4.59 -4.91 17.04
N VAL A 157 3.34 -4.47 16.88
CA VAL A 157 2.48 -4.06 17.99
C VAL A 157 2.20 -5.24 18.94
N GLY A 158 1.95 -6.43 18.38
CA GLY A 158 1.78 -7.66 19.19
C GLY A 158 3.03 -7.99 20.01
N GLN A 159 4.22 -7.91 19.39
CA GLN A 159 5.49 -8.11 20.09
C GLN A 159 5.73 -7.04 21.16
N HIS A 160 5.32 -5.79 20.93
CA HIS A 160 5.39 -4.73 21.92
C HIS A 160 4.52 -5.08 23.13
N TYR A 161 3.25 -5.43 22.95
CA TYR A 161 2.35 -5.85 24.03
C TYR A 161 2.88 -7.09 24.78
N TYR A 162 3.46 -8.05 24.07
CA TYR A 162 4.09 -9.21 24.69
C TYR A 162 5.22 -8.80 25.66
N ARG A 163 6.10 -7.87 25.25
CA ARG A 163 7.18 -7.35 26.12
C ARG A 163 6.64 -6.60 27.33
N GLN A 164 5.49 -5.95 27.19
CA GLN A 164 4.77 -5.27 28.29
C GLN A 164 3.95 -6.23 29.16
N THR A 165 4.07 -7.56 28.95
CA THR A 165 3.27 -8.59 29.64
C THR A 165 1.75 -8.47 29.46
N ALA A 166 1.30 -7.59 28.55
CA ALA A 166 -0.10 -7.43 28.16
C ALA A 166 -0.52 -8.55 27.18
N TYR A 167 -0.49 -9.79 27.67
CA TYR A 167 -0.60 -10.98 26.83
C TYR A 167 -1.91 -11.07 26.05
N LEU A 168 -3.04 -10.66 26.62
CA LEU A 168 -4.32 -10.70 25.91
C LEU A 168 -4.34 -9.73 24.71
N ALA A 169 -3.76 -8.55 24.86
CA ALA A 169 -3.61 -7.61 23.77
C ALA A 169 -2.66 -8.15 22.70
N ALA A 170 -1.56 -8.80 23.11
CA ALA A 170 -0.64 -9.45 22.19
C ALA A 170 -1.31 -10.57 21.39
N LEU A 171 -2.09 -11.45 22.04
CA LEU A 171 -2.86 -12.53 21.38
C LEU A 171 -3.73 -11.96 20.28
N HIS A 172 -4.53 -10.94 20.59
CA HIS A 172 -5.44 -10.33 19.62
C HIS A 172 -4.70 -9.78 18.40
N ARG A 173 -3.51 -9.18 18.58
CA ARG A 173 -2.71 -8.67 17.46
C ARG A 173 -2.16 -9.81 16.58
N PHE A 174 -1.62 -10.86 17.18
CA PHE A 174 -1.12 -12.01 16.43
C PHE A 174 -2.24 -12.77 15.70
N GLU A 175 -3.40 -12.94 16.33
CA GLU A 175 -4.58 -13.55 15.70
C GLU A 175 -5.05 -12.74 14.49
N ARG A 176 -5.00 -11.41 14.55
CA ARG A 176 -5.31 -10.55 13.40
C ARG A 176 -4.37 -10.81 12.22
N VAL A 177 -3.06 -10.94 12.47
CA VAL A 177 -2.10 -11.28 11.40
C VAL A 177 -2.47 -12.61 10.75
N ILE A 178 -2.73 -13.65 11.54
CA ILE A 178 -3.03 -14.99 11.06
C ILE A 178 -4.33 -15.02 10.25
N THR A 179 -5.35 -14.28 10.71
CA THR A 179 -6.68 -14.26 10.07
C THR A 179 -6.72 -13.42 8.81
N LEU A 180 -6.07 -12.25 8.80
CA LEU A 180 -6.19 -11.28 7.72
C LEU A 180 -5.11 -11.44 6.63
N TYR A 181 -3.98 -12.08 6.97
CA TYR A 181 -2.82 -12.19 6.08
C TYR A 181 -2.24 -13.61 5.99
N PRO A 182 -3.10 -14.67 5.79
CA PRO A 182 -2.66 -16.07 5.86
C PRO A 182 -1.57 -16.43 4.85
N ASP A 183 -1.49 -15.72 3.72
CA ASP A 183 -0.53 -15.98 2.65
C ASP A 183 0.82 -15.25 2.84
N SER A 184 1.02 -14.60 3.98
CA SER A 184 2.23 -13.83 4.27
C SER A 184 3.26 -14.67 5.04
N ASP A 185 4.55 -14.49 4.72
CA ASP A 185 5.65 -15.06 5.52
C ASP A 185 5.63 -14.57 6.98
N ILE A 186 5.04 -13.40 7.23
CA ILE A 186 4.83 -12.80 8.56
C ILE A 186 3.90 -13.67 9.42
N THR A 187 2.97 -14.40 8.81
CA THR A 187 2.02 -15.26 9.52
C THR A 187 2.72 -16.38 10.29
N ALA A 188 3.80 -16.92 9.73
CA ALA A 188 4.60 -17.92 10.45
C ALA A 188 5.23 -17.36 11.72
N GLU A 189 5.72 -16.11 11.67
CA GLU A 189 6.27 -15.41 12.82
C GLU A 189 5.19 -15.07 13.85
N ALA A 190 4.01 -14.65 13.37
CA ALA A 190 2.85 -14.40 14.24
C ALA A 190 2.40 -15.67 14.98
N LEU A 191 2.35 -16.83 14.31
CA LEU A 191 2.05 -18.13 14.93
C LEU A 191 3.06 -18.51 16.02
N TYR A 192 4.34 -18.25 15.79
CA TYR A 192 5.38 -18.47 16.79
C TYR A 192 5.19 -17.57 18.02
N HIS A 193 4.96 -16.27 17.82
CA HIS A 193 4.71 -15.34 18.91
C HIS A 193 3.39 -15.62 19.63
N LEU A 194 2.36 -16.05 18.91
CA LEU A 194 1.09 -16.52 19.49
C LEU A 194 1.33 -17.70 20.44
N ALA A 195 2.11 -18.69 20.00
CA ALA A 195 2.46 -19.84 20.82
C ALA A 195 3.26 -19.46 22.06
N LYS A 196 4.23 -18.54 21.91
CA LYS A 196 4.96 -17.98 23.07
C LYS A 196 4.03 -17.32 24.08
N THR A 197 3.04 -16.59 23.57
CA THR A 197 2.07 -15.87 24.41
C THR A 197 1.15 -16.85 25.12
N TYR A 198 0.64 -17.88 24.43
CA TYR A 198 -0.15 -18.94 25.08
C TYR A 198 0.64 -19.68 26.16
N LYS A 199 1.92 -19.98 25.91
CA LYS A 199 2.80 -20.57 26.94
C LYS A 199 2.92 -19.65 28.16
N ALA A 200 3.09 -18.33 27.94
CA ALA A 200 3.25 -17.35 29.02
C ALA A 200 2.00 -17.20 29.91
N ILE A 201 0.80 -17.36 29.34
CA ILE A 201 -0.47 -17.32 30.10
C ILE A 201 -0.87 -18.71 30.67
N GLY A 202 -0.01 -19.73 30.54
CA GLY A 202 -0.28 -21.05 31.10
C GLY A 202 -1.25 -21.92 30.28
N SER A 203 -1.34 -21.70 28.97
CA SER A 203 -2.17 -22.50 28.05
C SER A 203 -1.29 -23.27 27.06
N PRO A 204 -0.55 -24.30 27.52
CA PRO A 204 0.41 -25.04 26.68
C PRO A 204 -0.26 -25.78 25.51
N GLU A 205 -1.50 -26.22 25.65
CA GLU A 205 -2.25 -26.92 24.61
C GLU A 205 -2.47 -26.03 23.37
N ARG A 206 -2.90 -24.77 23.60
CA ARG A 206 -3.06 -23.77 22.52
C ARG A 206 -1.73 -23.35 21.92
N ALA A 207 -0.66 -23.32 22.73
CA ALA A 207 0.67 -23.06 22.22
C ALA A 207 1.12 -24.17 21.24
N VAL A 208 0.89 -25.43 21.60
CA VAL A 208 1.18 -26.60 20.74
C VAL A 208 0.36 -26.55 19.46
N GLU A 209 -0.93 -26.24 19.55
CA GLU A 209 -1.80 -26.09 18.38
C GLU A 209 -1.26 -25.04 17.38
N SER A 210 -0.91 -23.85 17.88
CA SER A 210 -0.32 -22.78 17.05
C SER A 210 0.99 -23.21 16.39
N LEU A 211 1.85 -23.95 17.10
CA LEU A 211 3.11 -24.47 16.57
C LEU A 211 2.87 -25.57 15.54
N ASN A 212 1.86 -26.42 15.71
CA ASN A 212 1.49 -27.43 14.74
C ASN A 212 1.09 -26.77 13.41
N VAL A 213 0.27 -25.71 13.45
CA VAL A 213 -0.10 -24.94 12.25
C VAL A 213 1.14 -24.35 11.59
N LEU A 214 2.03 -23.73 12.36
CA LEU A 214 3.29 -23.16 11.84
C LEU A 214 4.11 -24.24 11.11
N LEU A 215 4.35 -25.37 11.74
CA LEU A 215 5.23 -26.42 11.21
C LEU A 215 4.63 -27.14 9.99
N ALA A 216 3.30 -27.27 9.95
CA ALA A 216 2.57 -27.92 8.86
C ALA A 216 2.39 -27.00 7.64
N GLN A 217 1.96 -25.77 7.86
CA GLN A 217 1.59 -24.87 6.76
C GLN A 217 2.78 -24.01 6.25
N TYR A 218 3.78 -23.74 7.10
CA TYR A 218 4.92 -22.89 6.76
C TYR A 218 6.27 -23.63 6.86
N PRO A 219 6.46 -24.77 6.15
CA PRO A 219 7.65 -25.61 6.29
C PRO A 219 8.95 -24.93 5.85
N LYS A 220 8.86 -23.91 5.01
CA LYS A 220 10.01 -23.15 4.50
C LYS A 220 10.32 -21.87 5.31
N SER A 221 9.53 -21.57 6.34
CA SER A 221 9.72 -20.37 7.15
C SER A 221 11.04 -20.39 7.91
N LYS A 222 11.65 -19.22 8.03
CA LYS A 222 12.89 -19.02 8.81
C LYS A 222 12.69 -19.34 10.30
N ILE A 223 11.49 -19.08 10.83
CA ILE A 223 11.16 -19.29 12.25
C ILE A 223 10.85 -20.77 12.60
N ARG A 224 10.90 -21.67 11.63
CA ARG A 224 10.57 -23.09 11.83
C ARG A 224 11.40 -23.76 12.93
N LYS A 225 12.72 -23.52 12.94
CA LYS A 225 13.64 -24.12 13.93
C LYS A 225 13.32 -23.68 15.34
N GLU A 226 13.04 -22.40 15.52
CA GLU A 226 12.62 -21.80 16.80
C GLU A 226 11.26 -22.38 17.24
N GLY A 227 10.34 -22.55 16.29
CA GLY A 227 9.05 -23.20 16.55
C GLY A 227 9.21 -24.64 17.04
N GLN A 228 10.10 -25.43 16.42
CA GLN A 228 10.42 -26.79 16.85
C GLN A 228 11.04 -26.82 18.25
N ALA A 229 11.99 -25.92 18.53
CA ALA A 229 12.62 -25.81 19.84
C ALA A 229 11.59 -25.44 20.93
N LEU A 230 10.68 -24.50 20.63
CA LEU A 230 9.62 -24.11 21.54
C LEU A 230 8.66 -25.29 21.81
N MET A 231 8.27 -26.03 20.78
CA MET A 231 7.43 -27.23 20.87
C MET A 231 8.07 -28.28 21.80
N THR A 232 9.35 -28.56 21.60
CA THR A 232 10.11 -29.50 22.44
C THR A 232 10.16 -29.03 23.91
N SER A 233 10.32 -27.72 24.15
CA SER A 233 10.34 -27.14 25.48
C SER A 233 8.99 -27.22 26.22
N ILE A 234 7.88 -27.30 25.49
CA ILE A 234 6.55 -27.42 26.07
C ILE A 234 6.23 -28.90 26.38
N ASN A 235 6.48 -29.80 25.45
CA ASN A 235 6.03 -31.21 25.54
C ASN A 235 7.09 -32.13 26.13
N GLY A 236 8.36 -31.70 26.25
CA GLY A 236 9.47 -32.55 26.67
C GLY A 236 9.78 -33.72 25.71
N LYS A 237 9.16 -33.72 24.51
CA LYS A 237 9.27 -34.77 23.49
C LYS A 237 9.94 -34.25 22.23
N SER A 238 10.63 -35.13 21.50
CA SER A 238 11.21 -34.82 20.20
C SER A 238 10.10 -34.55 19.18
N PHE A 239 10.29 -33.53 18.33
CA PHE A 239 9.37 -33.21 17.23
C PHE A 239 9.06 -34.42 16.30
N LYS A 240 9.99 -35.36 16.18
CA LYS A 240 9.80 -36.56 15.37
C LYS A 240 8.57 -37.37 15.84
N ASP A 241 8.36 -37.46 17.14
CA ASP A 241 7.22 -38.19 17.71
C ASP A 241 5.89 -37.47 17.45
N VAL A 242 5.92 -36.13 17.48
CA VAL A 242 4.74 -35.28 17.21
C VAL A 242 4.37 -35.27 15.73
N ALA A 243 5.37 -35.20 14.82
CA ALA A 243 5.13 -35.26 13.37
C ALA A 243 4.51 -36.61 12.94
N THR A 244 4.91 -37.70 13.60
CA THR A 244 4.33 -39.03 13.37
C THR A 244 2.88 -39.08 13.83
N ALA A 245 2.56 -38.49 14.98
CA ALA A 245 1.19 -38.40 15.49
C ALA A 245 0.28 -37.53 14.60
N LEU A 246 0.80 -36.41 14.03
CA LEU A 246 0.08 -35.52 13.13
C LEU A 246 -0.22 -36.14 11.77
N SER A 247 0.71 -36.96 11.23
CA SER A 247 0.47 -37.69 9.98
C SER A 247 -0.64 -38.73 10.13
N ALA A 248 -0.86 -39.21 11.35
CA ALA A 248 -1.96 -40.15 11.67
C ALA A 248 -3.32 -39.47 11.86
N LEU A 249 -3.35 -38.16 12.18
CA LEU A 249 -4.59 -37.41 12.46
C LEU A 249 -5.23 -36.73 11.23
N GLY A 250 -4.62 -36.84 10.05
CA GLY A 250 -5.10 -36.14 8.87
C GLY A 250 -4.89 -34.62 8.91
N LYS A 251 -5.09 -33.94 7.77
CA LYS A 251 -4.95 -32.50 7.67
C LYS A 251 -5.80 -31.80 8.74
N PRO A 252 -5.21 -30.90 9.59
CA PRO A 252 -6.03 -30.14 10.50
C PRO A 252 -7.01 -29.28 9.68
N SER A 253 -8.29 -29.51 9.87
CA SER A 253 -9.31 -28.63 9.34
C SER A 253 -9.14 -27.30 10.04
N ILE A 254 -8.82 -26.25 9.28
CA ILE A 254 -8.92 -24.87 9.76
C ILE A 254 -10.33 -24.72 10.31
N PRO A 255 -10.53 -24.27 11.56
CA PRO A 255 -11.86 -23.98 12.04
C PRO A 255 -12.52 -23.04 11.02
N PRO A 256 -13.81 -23.25 10.68
CA PRO A 256 -14.47 -22.40 9.71
C PRO A 256 -14.24 -20.96 10.11
N SER A 257 -13.74 -20.17 9.16
CA SER A 257 -13.45 -18.74 9.32
C SER A 257 -14.53 -18.11 10.20
N LEU A 258 -14.10 -17.48 11.31
CA LEU A 258 -14.98 -16.62 12.10
C LEU A 258 -15.82 -15.78 11.13
N PRO A 259 -17.13 -15.66 11.34
CA PRO A 259 -18.00 -14.91 10.44
C PRO A 259 -17.36 -13.54 10.19
N ALA A 260 -17.21 -13.20 8.91
CA ALA A 260 -16.69 -11.92 8.49
C ALA A 260 -17.32 -10.83 9.37
N ALA A 261 -16.49 -9.95 9.94
CA ALA A 261 -16.96 -8.83 10.72
C ALA A 261 -18.16 -8.20 10.01
N PRO A 262 -19.26 -7.90 10.71
CA PRO A 262 -20.47 -7.43 10.07
C PRO A 262 -20.08 -6.25 9.18
N ARG A 263 -20.35 -6.40 7.87
CA ARG A 263 -20.20 -5.32 6.91
C ARG A 263 -20.91 -4.14 7.53
N THR A 264 -20.18 -3.06 7.77
CA THR A 264 -20.79 -1.79 8.15
C THR A 264 -21.89 -1.54 7.15
N ARG A 265 -23.12 -1.63 7.63
CA ARG A 265 -24.32 -1.38 6.85
C ARG A 265 -24.14 0.01 6.27
N SER A 266 -23.96 0.11 4.95
CA SER A 266 -24.01 1.41 4.29
C SER A 266 -25.34 2.03 4.65
N LEU A 267 -25.31 3.14 5.35
CA LEU A 267 -26.47 3.98 5.61
C LEU A 267 -26.84 4.69 4.29
N THR A 268 -27.31 3.92 3.30
CA THR A 268 -28.15 4.43 2.23
C THR A 268 -29.59 4.35 2.70
N GLY A 269 -29.88 5.06 3.78
CA GLY A 269 -31.25 5.41 4.15
C GLY A 269 -31.68 6.55 3.26
N LYS A 270 -32.65 6.26 2.38
CA LYS A 270 -33.49 7.25 1.71
C LYS A 270 -33.93 8.28 2.76
N PRO A 271 -33.86 9.61 2.52
CA PRO A 271 -34.34 10.58 3.47
C PRO A 271 -35.83 10.30 3.75
N ALA A 272 -36.12 9.93 4.98
CA ALA A 272 -37.48 9.86 5.44
C ALA A 272 -38.00 11.30 5.54
N ASP A 273 -39.20 11.51 5.03
CA ASP A 273 -39.95 12.77 5.04
C ASP A 273 -39.93 13.38 6.45
N LEU A 274 -39.34 14.56 6.58
CA LEU A 274 -39.43 15.39 7.78
C LEU A 274 -40.83 15.99 7.84
N PRO A 275 -41.52 15.90 8.99
CA PRO A 275 -42.76 16.63 9.19
C PRO A 275 -42.51 18.15 9.21
N PRO A 276 -43.49 18.99 8.84
CA PRO A 276 -43.31 20.43 8.72
C PRO A 276 -43.03 21.07 10.10
N ALA A 277 -42.08 22.01 10.09
CA ALA A 277 -41.67 22.78 11.25
C ALA A 277 -42.86 23.51 11.91
N GLY A 278 -43.21 23.07 13.11
CA GLY A 278 -44.10 23.81 14.01
C GLY A 278 -43.31 24.97 14.63
N THR A 279 -43.81 26.19 14.37
CA THR A 279 -43.39 27.43 15.02
C THR A 279 -43.72 27.38 16.51
N ASN A 280 -42.75 27.29 17.40
CA ASN A 280 -42.84 27.83 18.75
C ASN A 280 -41.43 28.19 19.25
N GLY A 281 -41.28 29.48 19.53
CA GLY A 281 -40.08 30.09 20.02
C GLY A 281 -39.80 29.71 21.48
N SER A 282 -38.57 29.36 21.70
CA SER A 282 -37.84 29.58 22.96
C SER A 282 -36.37 29.38 22.71
N SER A 283 -35.60 30.44 22.98
CA SER A 283 -34.19 30.51 22.86
C SER A 283 -33.47 29.47 23.75
N PRO A 284 -32.40 28.81 23.30
CA PRO A 284 -31.61 28.00 24.20
C PRO A 284 -30.77 28.90 25.09
N GLN A 285 -30.92 28.75 26.41
CA GLN A 285 -30.03 29.35 27.40
C GLN A 285 -28.64 28.68 27.29
N VAL A 286 -27.63 29.54 27.17
CA VAL A 286 -26.23 29.17 27.27
C VAL A 286 -25.93 28.80 28.73
N VAL A 287 -25.74 27.53 29.01
CA VAL A 287 -25.22 27.06 30.31
C VAL A 287 -23.72 27.14 30.25
N THR A 288 -23.15 28.18 30.88
CA THR A 288 -21.71 28.26 31.17
C THR A 288 -21.43 27.36 32.38
N CYS A 289 -20.74 26.22 32.16
CA CYS A 289 -20.12 25.46 33.23
C CYS A 289 -18.84 26.15 33.69
N GLY A 290 -18.90 26.76 34.89
CA GLY A 290 -17.76 27.25 35.62
C GLY A 290 -16.92 26.07 36.18
N LEU A 291 -15.60 26.26 36.13
CA LEU A 291 -14.62 25.42 36.78
C LEU A 291 -14.92 25.27 38.29
N ASN A 292 -15.33 24.04 38.72
CA ASN A 292 -14.93 23.40 39.98
C ASN A 292 -15.63 22.05 40.15
N VAL A 293 -14.79 21.01 40.19
CA VAL A 293 -14.82 19.78 41.03
C VAL A 293 -16.12 18.96 41.09
N SER A 294 -15.94 17.68 40.74
CA SER A 294 -16.73 16.49 41.18
C SER A 294 -18.06 16.26 40.47
N CYS A 295 -18.03 15.38 39.48
CA CYS A 295 -18.81 14.12 39.47
C CYS A 295 -18.12 13.13 38.51
#